data_241d4647df3ffb099db72b2cdba8f619
#
_entry.id   241d4647df3ffb099db72b2cdba8f619
#
_cell.length_a   1.000
_cell.length_b   1.000
_cell.length_c   1.000
_cell.angle_alpha   90.00
_cell.angle_beta   90.00
_cell.angle_gamma   90.00
#
_symmetry.space_group_name_H-M   'P 1'
#
loop_
_entity.id
_entity.type
_entity.pdbx_description
1 polymer ?
#
loop_
_entity_poly.entity_id
_entity_poly.type
_entity_poly.pdbx_seq_one_letter_code
_entity_poly.pdbx_strand_id
1 'polypeptide(L)'
;DRGLVGSEMCIRDRYKQLKRSLKNTLADKRQDLVIDAARAPFVILVIGVNGAGKTTTIGKLAKKLQNNGLSVMLAAGDTFRAAAVEQLQTWGDRNQVPVIAQHTGADSASVIYDALESAKARGADVLIADTAGRLHNKDNLMEELKKVVRVLGKIDNSAPVSYTHLRAHETSI
;
A
#
# COMPACT_ATOMS: atom_id res chain seq x y z
N ASP A 1 40.96 -0.21 -38.43
CA ASP A 1 40.17 -0.84 -37.36
C ASP A 1 39.72 0.20 -36.31
N ARG A 2 38.81 1.09 -36.72
CA ARG A 2 38.26 2.18 -35.84
C ARG A 2 36.76 2.03 -35.53
N GLY A 3 36.18 0.85 -35.72
CA GLY A 3 34.73 0.67 -35.79
C GLY A 3 34.02 0.25 -34.49
N LEU A 4 34.70 -0.36 -33.52
CA LEU A 4 34.01 -1.07 -32.40
C LEU A 4 34.09 -0.40 -31.03
N VAL A 5 35.13 0.41 -30.78
CA VAL A 5 35.29 1.08 -29.47
C VAL A 5 34.26 2.21 -29.27
N GLY A 6 33.79 2.82 -30.36
CA GLY A 6 32.77 3.88 -30.33
C GLY A 6 31.35 3.37 -29.98
N SER A 7 31.03 2.11 -30.27
CA SER A 7 29.67 1.59 -30.10
C SER A 7 29.34 1.24 -28.64
N GLU A 8 30.23 0.62 -27.91
CA GLU A 8 29.99 0.26 -26.52
C GLU A 8 29.98 1.49 -25.61
N MET A 9 30.87 2.47 -25.85
CA MET A 9 30.85 3.74 -25.12
C MET A 9 29.60 4.54 -25.43
N CYS A 10 29.11 4.52 -26.66
CA CYS A 10 27.88 5.15 -27.08
C CYS A 10 26.63 4.51 -26.43
N ILE A 11 26.58 3.18 -26.32
CA ILE A 11 25.48 2.46 -25.65
C ILE A 11 25.46 2.78 -24.14
N ARG A 12 26.60 2.77 -23.49
CA ARG A 12 26.73 3.08 -22.07
C ARG A 12 26.32 4.52 -21.75
N ASP A 13 26.69 5.46 -22.63
CA ASP A 13 26.32 6.87 -22.47
C ASP A 13 24.84 7.12 -22.74
N ARG A 14 24.26 6.46 -23.73
CA ARG A 14 22.80 6.48 -23.99
C ARG A 14 22.03 5.92 -22.78
N TYR A 15 22.49 4.82 -22.20
CA TYR A 15 21.88 4.24 -21.00
C TYR A 15 21.96 5.21 -19.80
N LYS A 16 23.11 5.86 -19.61
CA LYS A 16 23.27 6.88 -18.55
C LYS A 16 22.35 8.08 -18.79
N GLN A 17 22.26 8.56 -20.03
CA GLN A 17 21.35 9.66 -20.38
C GLN A 17 19.88 9.28 -20.18
N LEU A 18 19.47 8.10 -20.62
CA LEU A 18 18.11 7.59 -20.39
C LEU A 18 17.80 7.51 -18.91
N LYS A 19 18.69 6.92 -18.12
CA LYS A 19 18.54 6.82 -16.68
C LYS A 19 18.45 8.20 -16.00
N ARG A 20 19.24 9.16 -16.46
CA ARG A 20 19.23 10.54 -15.97
C ARG A 20 17.93 11.25 -16.35
N SER A 21 17.47 11.10 -17.58
CA SER A 21 16.19 11.65 -18.05
C SER A 21 15.02 11.09 -17.25
N LEU A 22 14.95 9.76 -17.07
CA LEU A 22 13.93 9.11 -16.26
C LEU A 22 13.95 9.57 -14.79
N LYS A 23 15.14 9.70 -14.19
CA LYS A 23 15.27 10.24 -12.84
C LYS A 23 14.75 11.67 -12.73
N ASN A 24 15.09 12.53 -13.70
CA ASN A 24 14.63 13.93 -13.71
C ASN A 24 13.10 14.00 -13.86
N THR A 25 12.52 13.22 -14.78
CA THR A 25 11.07 13.16 -14.98
C THR A 25 10.32 12.68 -13.73
N LEU A 26 10.92 11.78 -12.95
CA LEU A 26 10.34 11.25 -11.72
C LEU A 26 10.61 12.15 -10.50
N ALA A 27 11.67 12.97 -10.52
CA ALA A 27 12.06 13.81 -9.39
C ALA A 27 10.96 14.81 -9.01
N ASP A 28 10.33 15.43 -9.99
CA ASP A 28 9.25 16.41 -9.80
C ASP A 28 7.94 15.76 -9.29
N LYS A 29 7.82 14.42 -9.44
CA LYS A 29 6.66 13.64 -9.00
C LYS A 29 6.91 12.89 -7.69
N ARG A 30 8.13 12.96 -7.18
CA ARG A 30 8.48 12.35 -5.91
C ARG A 30 7.93 13.19 -4.77
N GLN A 31 6.85 12.70 -4.18
CA GLN A 31 6.35 13.23 -2.92
C GLN A 31 6.67 12.20 -1.83
N ASP A 32 7.37 12.63 -0.80
CA ASP A 32 7.58 11.80 0.37
C ASP A 32 6.26 11.69 1.15
N LEU A 33 5.95 10.51 1.64
CA LEU A 33 4.78 10.30 2.50
C LEU A 33 5.02 11.01 3.84
N VAL A 34 4.36 12.14 4.00
CA VAL A 34 4.37 12.90 5.27
C VAL A 34 3.22 12.43 6.13
N ILE A 35 3.52 11.85 7.27
CA ILE A 35 2.52 11.46 8.27
C ILE A 35 2.28 12.66 9.17
N ASP A 36 1.07 13.17 9.15
CA ASP A 36 0.64 14.27 10.02
C ASP A 36 0.19 13.70 11.37
N ALA A 37 0.99 13.89 12.40
CA ALA A 37 0.70 13.42 13.75
C ALA A 37 -0.56 14.07 14.36
N ALA A 38 -0.99 15.23 13.85
CA ALA A 38 -2.24 15.87 14.29
C ALA A 38 -3.49 15.11 13.81
N ARG A 39 -3.33 14.18 12.87
CA ARG A 39 -4.40 13.35 12.29
C ARG A 39 -4.21 11.88 12.64
N ALA A 40 -4.00 11.56 13.89
CA ALA A 40 -3.87 10.16 14.34
C ALA A 40 -5.27 9.54 14.58
N PRO A 41 -5.51 8.31 14.06
CA PRO A 41 -4.63 7.53 13.19
C PRO A 41 -4.63 8.01 11.74
N PHE A 42 -3.45 8.13 11.14
CA PHE A 42 -3.30 8.41 9.71
C PHE A 42 -3.65 7.16 8.89
N VAL A 43 -4.72 7.20 8.10
CA VAL A 43 -5.24 6.04 7.38
C VAL A 43 -4.68 5.94 5.96
N ILE A 44 -4.03 4.83 5.66
CA ILE A 44 -3.48 4.50 4.33
C ILE A 44 -4.24 3.32 3.75
N LEU A 45 -4.96 3.53 2.64
CA LEU A 45 -5.55 2.44 1.86
C LEU A 45 -4.58 1.98 0.78
N VAL A 46 -4.24 0.69 0.78
CA VAL A 46 -3.38 0.08 -0.26
C VAL A 46 -4.26 -0.63 -1.27
N ILE A 47 -4.34 -0.06 -2.47
CA ILE A 47 -5.15 -0.53 -3.59
C ILE A 47 -4.25 -1.09 -4.69
N GLY A 48 -4.76 -2.06 -5.44
CA GLY A 48 -4.05 -2.62 -6.59
C GLY A 48 -4.54 -4.03 -6.94
N VAL A 49 -4.18 -4.49 -8.12
CA VAL A 49 -4.57 -5.81 -8.63
C VAL A 49 -3.94 -6.94 -7.81
N ASN A 50 -4.51 -8.15 -7.91
CA ASN A 50 -3.90 -9.33 -7.30
C ASN A 50 -2.52 -9.58 -7.91
N GLY A 51 -1.56 -9.98 -7.08
CA GLY A 51 -0.17 -10.20 -7.53
C GLY A 51 0.69 -8.92 -7.65
N ALA A 52 0.12 -7.71 -7.49
CA ALA A 52 0.88 -6.46 -7.53
C ALA A 52 1.84 -6.25 -6.34
N GLY A 53 1.86 -7.15 -5.37
CA GLY A 53 2.74 -7.07 -4.20
C GLY A 53 2.20 -6.19 -3.06
N LYS A 54 0.87 -5.99 -2.96
CA LYS A 54 0.23 -5.20 -1.90
C LYS A 54 0.69 -5.62 -0.50
N THR A 55 0.46 -6.87 -0.13
CA THR A 55 0.79 -7.40 1.21
C THR A 55 2.28 -7.25 1.53
N THR A 56 3.16 -7.50 0.54
CA THR A 56 4.61 -7.30 0.71
C THR A 56 4.98 -5.83 0.92
N THR A 57 4.32 -4.93 0.19
CA THR A 57 4.54 -3.49 0.31
C THR A 57 4.03 -2.96 1.64
N ILE A 58 2.85 -3.42 2.08
CA ILE A 58 2.29 -3.12 3.41
C ILE A 58 3.29 -3.50 4.49
N GLY A 59 3.83 -4.72 4.43
CA GLY A 59 4.80 -5.18 5.38
C GLY A 59 6.05 -4.29 5.45
N LYS A 60 6.64 -3.97 4.31
CA LYS A 60 7.81 -3.09 4.24
C LYS A 60 7.51 -1.68 4.72
N LEU A 61 6.34 -1.14 4.37
CA LEU A 61 5.92 0.20 4.78
C LEU A 61 5.71 0.26 6.30
N ALA A 62 4.99 -0.71 6.86
CA ALA A 62 4.76 -0.80 8.30
C ALA A 62 6.08 -0.86 9.07
N LYS A 63 7.04 -1.69 8.61
CA LYS A 63 8.37 -1.77 9.23
C LYS A 63 9.14 -0.46 9.14
N LYS A 64 9.08 0.22 8.01
CA LYS A 64 9.70 1.54 7.83
C LYS A 64 9.12 2.57 8.79
N LEU A 65 7.80 2.60 8.95
CA LEU A 65 7.11 3.54 9.85
C LEU A 65 7.42 3.23 11.33
N GLN A 66 7.45 1.95 11.73
CA GLN A 66 7.90 1.55 13.06
C GLN A 66 9.33 2.00 13.35
N ASN A 67 10.25 1.84 12.39
CA ASN A 67 11.64 2.29 12.54
C ASN A 67 11.75 3.81 12.69
N ASN A 68 10.75 4.56 12.23
CA ASN A 68 10.64 6.00 12.45
C ASN A 68 9.96 6.36 13.79
N GLY A 69 9.68 5.37 14.64
CA GLY A 69 9.08 5.58 15.98
C GLY A 69 7.56 5.69 15.99
N LEU A 70 6.88 5.39 14.86
CA LEU A 70 5.42 5.45 14.79
C LEU A 70 4.79 4.12 15.19
N SER A 71 3.69 4.17 15.93
CA SER A 71 2.84 3.03 16.24
C SER A 71 1.94 2.72 15.04
N VAL A 72 2.05 1.49 14.51
CA VAL A 72 1.36 1.06 13.29
C VAL A 72 0.39 -0.06 13.59
N MET A 73 -0.79 -0.01 12.99
CA MET A 73 -1.76 -1.12 12.95
C MET A 73 -2.08 -1.49 11.50
N LEU A 74 -2.47 -2.74 11.29
CA LEU A 74 -2.86 -3.27 9.99
C LEU A 74 -4.32 -3.73 10.01
N ALA A 75 -5.01 -3.56 8.88
CA ALA A 75 -6.34 -4.09 8.64
C ALA A 75 -6.31 -5.06 7.44
N ALA A 76 -6.76 -6.29 7.65
CA ALA A 76 -6.85 -7.33 6.62
C ALA A 76 -8.19 -7.22 5.86
N GLY A 77 -8.31 -6.21 5.00
CA GLY A 77 -9.54 -5.95 4.24
C GLY A 77 -9.70 -6.83 2.99
N ASP A 78 -8.69 -7.60 2.55
CA ASP A 78 -8.85 -8.65 1.51
C ASP A 78 -9.45 -9.93 2.13
N THR A 79 -10.68 -9.84 2.60
CA THR A 79 -11.38 -10.89 3.35
C THR A 79 -11.72 -12.12 2.51
N PHE A 80 -11.70 -12.01 1.20
CA PHE A 80 -12.06 -13.12 0.30
C PHE A 80 -10.91 -14.10 0.09
N ARG A 81 -9.69 -13.73 0.46
CA ARG A 81 -8.49 -14.54 0.28
C ARG A 81 -7.91 -14.92 1.64
N ALA A 82 -8.33 -16.08 2.17
CA ALA A 82 -7.84 -16.59 3.45
C ALA A 82 -6.30 -16.54 3.54
N ALA A 83 -5.60 -17.00 2.50
CA ALA A 83 -4.15 -16.98 2.45
C ALA A 83 -3.54 -15.55 2.52
N ALA A 84 -4.23 -14.53 2.02
CA ALA A 84 -3.76 -13.15 2.13
C ALA A 84 -3.91 -12.62 3.55
N VAL A 85 -5.01 -12.95 4.21
CA VAL A 85 -5.24 -12.63 5.62
C VAL A 85 -4.19 -13.31 6.50
N GLU A 86 -3.98 -14.62 6.35
CA GLU A 86 -2.97 -15.39 7.09
C GLU A 86 -1.55 -14.85 6.86
N GLN A 87 -1.22 -14.49 5.62
CA GLN A 87 0.06 -13.90 5.27
C GLN A 87 0.27 -12.58 5.99
N LEU A 88 -0.75 -11.72 6.04
CA LEU A 88 -0.68 -10.43 6.72
C LEU A 88 -0.55 -10.61 8.24
N GLN A 89 -1.29 -11.56 8.83
CA GLN A 89 -1.19 -11.92 10.24
C GLN A 89 0.20 -12.45 10.59
N THR A 90 0.71 -13.42 9.82
CA THR A 90 2.07 -13.96 10.02
C THR A 90 3.13 -12.86 9.96
N TRP A 91 2.94 -11.90 9.06
CA TRP A 91 3.85 -10.77 8.93
C TRP A 91 3.73 -9.83 10.14
N GLY A 92 2.52 -9.55 10.61
CA GLY A 92 2.25 -8.78 11.81
C GLY A 92 2.91 -9.38 13.05
N ASP A 93 2.73 -10.68 13.26
CA ASP A 93 3.32 -11.41 14.38
C ASP A 93 4.85 -11.32 14.39
N ARG A 94 5.48 -11.54 13.23
CA ARG A 94 6.95 -11.45 13.10
C ARG A 94 7.51 -10.06 13.42
N ASN A 95 6.74 -9.02 13.16
CA ASN A 95 7.20 -7.64 13.34
C ASN A 95 6.54 -6.93 14.51
N GLN A 96 5.74 -7.64 15.30
CA GLN A 96 5.02 -7.11 16.46
C GLN A 96 4.10 -5.94 16.08
N VAL A 97 3.43 -6.06 14.92
CA VAL A 97 2.44 -5.11 14.43
C VAL A 97 1.05 -5.72 14.61
N PRO A 98 0.15 -5.09 15.37
CA PRO A 98 -1.23 -5.57 15.52
C PRO A 98 -1.95 -5.63 14.17
N VAL A 99 -2.63 -6.76 13.91
CA VAL A 99 -3.44 -6.95 12.70
C VAL A 99 -4.89 -7.19 13.11
N ILE A 100 -5.79 -6.39 12.59
CA ILE A 100 -7.23 -6.60 12.72
C ILE A 100 -7.70 -7.39 11.51
N ALA A 101 -8.29 -8.54 11.77
CA ALA A 101 -8.86 -9.43 10.77
C ALA A 101 -10.17 -10.02 11.28
N GLN A 102 -11.07 -10.32 10.36
CA GLN A 102 -12.30 -11.06 10.63
C GLN A 102 -12.27 -12.38 9.84
N HIS A 103 -13.33 -13.17 9.95
CA HIS A 103 -13.48 -14.44 9.21
C HIS A 103 -13.48 -14.22 7.69
N THR A 104 -13.09 -15.25 6.95
CA THR A 104 -13.10 -15.22 5.49
C THR A 104 -14.51 -14.92 4.97
N GLY A 105 -14.60 -13.99 4.02
CA GLY A 105 -15.87 -13.55 3.44
C GLY A 105 -16.59 -12.45 4.23
N ALA A 106 -16.02 -11.98 5.33
CA ALA A 106 -16.55 -10.80 6.03
C ALA A 106 -16.57 -9.56 5.13
N ASP A 107 -17.39 -8.57 5.46
CA ASP A 107 -17.44 -7.31 4.73
C ASP A 107 -16.13 -6.51 4.94
N SER A 108 -15.39 -6.27 3.88
CA SER A 108 -14.13 -5.51 3.88
C SER A 108 -14.27 -4.14 4.60
N ALA A 109 -15.37 -3.44 4.37
CA ALA A 109 -15.63 -2.15 5.00
C ALA A 109 -15.81 -2.28 6.51
N SER A 110 -16.43 -3.36 7.00
CA SER A 110 -16.58 -3.62 8.45
C SER A 110 -15.23 -3.90 9.10
N VAL A 111 -14.37 -4.72 8.46
CA VAL A 111 -13.02 -5.00 8.98
C VAL A 111 -12.20 -3.72 9.12
N ILE A 112 -12.25 -2.86 8.10
CA ILE A 112 -11.49 -1.61 8.11
C ILE A 112 -12.09 -0.61 9.12
N TYR A 113 -13.41 -0.63 9.32
CA TYR A 113 -14.09 0.16 10.34
C TYR A 113 -13.63 -0.25 11.74
N ASP A 114 -13.68 -1.54 12.07
CA ASP A 114 -13.26 -2.06 13.38
C ASP A 114 -11.77 -1.79 13.63
N ALA A 115 -10.96 -1.86 12.57
CA ALA A 115 -9.54 -1.54 12.65
C ALA A 115 -9.31 -0.05 12.97
N LEU A 116 -10.09 0.85 12.39
CA LEU A 116 -10.00 2.29 12.67
C LEU A 116 -10.44 2.60 14.10
N GLU A 117 -11.55 2.01 14.57
CA GLU A 117 -12.00 2.13 15.96
C GLU A 117 -10.94 1.62 16.94
N SER A 118 -10.37 0.44 16.66
CA SER A 118 -9.29 -0.15 17.45
C SER A 118 -8.03 0.72 17.45
N ALA A 119 -7.67 1.29 16.30
CA ALA A 119 -6.51 2.17 16.16
C ALA A 119 -6.68 3.45 17.01
N LYS A 120 -7.86 4.07 16.97
CA LYS A 120 -8.20 5.21 17.82
C LYS A 120 -8.13 4.86 19.29
N ALA A 121 -8.74 3.75 19.70
CA ALA A 121 -8.77 3.34 21.10
C ALA A 121 -7.38 3.03 21.67
N ARG A 122 -6.46 2.53 20.83
CA ARG A 122 -5.07 2.21 21.22
C ARG A 122 -4.09 3.36 21.02
N GLY A 123 -4.53 4.49 20.47
CA GLY A 123 -3.65 5.61 20.17
C GLY A 123 -2.59 5.29 19.10
N ALA A 124 -2.96 4.50 18.09
CA ALA A 124 -2.05 4.20 16.99
C ALA A 124 -1.87 5.45 16.09
N ASP A 125 -0.63 5.67 15.62
CA ASP A 125 -0.32 6.81 14.74
C ASP A 125 -0.76 6.54 13.31
N VAL A 126 -0.66 5.29 12.85
CA VAL A 126 -0.93 4.91 11.46
C VAL A 126 -1.74 3.62 11.38
N LEU A 127 -2.78 3.63 10.55
CA LEU A 127 -3.53 2.45 10.13
C LEU A 127 -3.27 2.19 8.65
N ILE A 128 -2.77 1.00 8.31
CA ILE A 128 -2.60 0.57 6.91
C ILE A 128 -3.61 -0.52 6.61
N ALA A 129 -4.50 -0.27 5.67
CA ALA A 129 -5.53 -1.23 5.27
C ALA A 129 -5.19 -1.87 3.92
N ASP A 130 -5.11 -3.21 3.91
CA ASP A 130 -5.09 -4.00 2.67
C ASP A 130 -6.50 -4.06 2.09
N THR A 131 -6.61 -4.10 0.78
CA THR A 131 -7.89 -4.20 0.07
C THR A 131 -7.86 -5.33 -0.96
N ALA A 132 -9.04 -5.84 -1.30
CA ALA A 132 -9.17 -6.81 -2.38
C ALA A 132 -8.63 -6.25 -3.70
N GLY A 133 -8.02 -7.11 -4.53
CA GLY A 133 -7.41 -6.72 -5.81
C GLY A 133 -8.05 -7.43 -7.01
N ARG A 134 -9.38 -7.58 -7.04
CA ARG A 134 -10.09 -8.32 -8.08
C ARG A 134 -10.20 -7.53 -9.37
N LEU A 135 -9.42 -7.88 -10.41
CA LEU A 135 -9.46 -7.25 -11.71
C LEU A 135 -10.69 -7.63 -12.54
N HIS A 136 -11.26 -8.82 -12.27
CA HIS A 136 -12.33 -9.39 -13.10
C HIS A 136 -13.69 -8.68 -12.98
N ASN A 137 -13.89 -7.88 -11.93
CA ASN A 137 -15.09 -7.08 -11.69
C ASN A 137 -14.71 -5.67 -11.24
N LYS A 138 -14.25 -4.85 -12.18
CA LYS A 138 -13.81 -3.47 -11.89
C LYS A 138 -14.89 -2.65 -11.20
N ASP A 139 -16.15 -2.80 -11.62
CA ASP A 139 -17.27 -2.05 -11.07
C ASP A 139 -17.53 -2.43 -9.60
N ASN A 140 -17.50 -3.72 -9.28
CA ASN A 140 -17.67 -4.20 -7.91
C ASN A 140 -16.53 -3.76 -6.99
N LEU A 141 -15.28 -3.76 -7.50
CA LEU A 141 -14.13 -3.28 -6.72
C LEU A 141 -14.23 -1.78 -6.41
N MET A 142 -14.65 -0.98 -7.38
CA MET A 142 -14.83 0.45 -7.19
C MET A 142 -15.99 0.75 -6.21
N GLU A 143 -17.08 -0.01 -6.27
CA GLU A 143 -18.17 0.13 -5.30
C GLU A 143 -17.75 -0.30 -3.89
N GLU A 144 -16.95 -1.36 -3.76
CA GLU A 144 -16.36 -1.78 -2.48
C GLU A 144 -15.46 -0.68 -1.89
N LEU A 145 -14.58 -0.10 -2.71
CA LEU A 145 -13.73 1.02 -2.29
C LEU A 145 -14.55 2.26 -1.89
N LYS A 146 -15.59 2.61 -2.66
CA LYS A 146 -16.51 3.71 -2.31
C LYS A 146 -17.21 3.43 -0.97
N LYS A 147 -17.60 2.18 -0.72
CA LYS A 147 -18.20 1.78 0.54
C LYS A 147 -17.22 1.95 1.69
N VAL A 148 -15.97 1.49 1.53
CA VAL A 148 -14.90 1.66 2.54
C VAL A 148 -14.71 3.15 2.86
N VAL A 149 -14.53 3.99 1.86
CA VAL A 149 -14.36 5.44 2.04
C VAL A 149 -15.54 6.07 2.78
N ARG A 150 -16.78 5.71 2.39
CA ARG A 150 -18.00 6.21 3.03
C ARG A 150 -18.07 5.79 4.51
N VAL A 151 -17.67 4.56 4.81
CA VAL A 151 -17.70 4.03 6.17
C VAL A 151 -16.62 4.68 7.03
N LEU A 152 -15.41 4.85 6.52
CA LEU A 152 -14.34 5.57 7.20
C LEU A 152 -14.73 7.03 7.49
N GLY A 153 -15.37 7.71 6.54
CA GLY A 153 -15.85 9.09 6.70
C GLY A 153 -16.90 9.27 7.80
N LYS A 154 -17.54 8.18 8.29
CA LYS A 154 -18.46 8.26 9.45
C LYS A 154 -17.72 8.41 10.78
N ILE A 155 -16.49 7.86 10.86
CA ILE A 155 -15.66 7.94 12.06
C ILE A 155 -14.77 9.19 11.99
N ASP A 156 -14.24 9.47 10.81
CA ASP A 156 -13.33 10.56 10.56
C ASP A 156 -13.52 11.09 9.15
N ASN A 157 -14.03 12.32 9.03
CA ASN A 157 -14.28 12.97 7.75
C ASN A 157 -12.99 13.23 6.94
N SER A 158 -11.81 13.14 7.57
CA SER A 158 -10.51 13.28 6.91
C SER A 158 -9.92 11.96 6.43
N ALA A 159 -10.50 10.82 6.79
CA ALA A 159 -10.04 9.50 6.39
C ALA A 159 -10.70 9.03 5.07
N PRO A 160 -9.96 8.31 4.20
CA PRO A 160 -8.53 8.03 4.27
C PRO A 160 -7.69 9.23 3.81
N VAL A 161 -6.53 9.42 4.42
CA VAL A 161 -5.65 10.56 4.12
C VAL A 161 -4.76 10.29 2.91
N SER A 162 -4.47 9.01 2.62
CA SER A 162 -3.61 8.63 1.49
C SER A 162 -4.09 7.35 0.81
N TYR A 163 -3.98 7.35 -0.52
CA TYR A 163 -4.23 6.17 -1.36
C TYR A 163 -2.93 5.75 -2.02
N THR A 164 -2.53 4.49 -1.84
CA THR A 164 -1.39 3.92 -2.55
C THR A 164 -1.87 2.93 -3.58
N HIS A 165 -1.71 3.26 -4.88
CA HIS A 165 -2.07 2.39 -5.98
C HIS A 165 -0.84 1.63 -6.48
N LEU A 166 -0.87 0.31 -6.35
CA LEU A 166 0.18 -0.58 -6.85
C LEU A 166 -0.27 -1.23 -8.17
N ARG A 167 0.58 -1.12 -9.19
CA ARG A 167 0.42 -1.86 -10.45
C ARG A 167 1.43 -3.00 -10.49
N ALA A 168 1.01 -4.16 -10.99
CA ALA A 168 1.95 -5.22 -11.33
C ALA A 168 2.82 -4.73 -12.51
N HIS A 169 4.13 -4.91 -12.41
CA HIS A 169 5.01 -4.85 -13.57
C HIS A 169 4.74 -6.12 -14.38
N GLU A 170 4.04 -6.00 -15.48
CA GLU A 170 4.07 -7.01 -16.52
C GLU A 170 5.44 -6.91 -17.20
N THR A 171 6.36 -7.77 -16.81
CA THR A 171 7.52 -8.09 -17.62
C THR A 171 7.00 -8.95 -18.76
N SER A 172 6.66 -8.32 -19.86
CA SER A 172 6.56 -9.02 -21.14
C SER A 172 7.96 -9.56 -21.46
N ILE A 173 8.10 -10.88 -21.38
CA ILE A 173 9.23 -11.59 -21.97
C ILE A 173 8.97 -11.74 -23.45
#